data_a675aa4dc495ea9888b929ee9efcdbca
#
_entry.id   a675aa4dc495ea9888b929ee9efcdbca
#
_cell.length_a   1.000
_cell.length_b   1.000
_cell.length_c   1.000
_cell.angle_alpha   90.00
_cell.angle_beta   90.00
_cell.angle_gamma   90.00
#
_symmetry.space_group_name_H-M   'P 1'
#
loop_
_entity.id
_entity.type
_entity.pdbx_description
1 polymer ?
#
loop_
_entity_poly.entity_id
_entity_poly.type
_entity_poly.pdbx_seq_one_letter_code
_entity_poly.pdbx_strand_id
1 'polypeptide(L)'
;MSYECFKLTLSEGIAHIRFNRPEKANSMIPSFWTELPTVVNELSRDASARVIVLSAEGRHFSSGMDISVFTEGGLDGPASGSRFVRAEAFRHHCMALQDAFTCLEEARMPVLVAIQGAAVGGAMDLITACVCRYASRDAFFSVHETAIGMTADVGTYPRLVKLIPEGWARQMSY
;
A
#
# COMPACT_ATOMS: atom_id res chain seq x y z
N MET A 1 -8.09 17.07 9.15
CA MET A 1 -8.29 16.78 7.70
C MET A 1 -9.17 15.54 7.58
N SER A 2 -10.04 15.47 6.61
CA SER A 2 -10.86 14.28 6.32
C SER A 2 -10.22 13.56 5.15
N TYR A 3 -9.88 12.28 5.34
CA TYR A 3 -9.36 11.39 4.30
C TYR A 3 -10.49 10.50 3.80
N GLU A 4 -10.43 10.12 2.53
CA GLU A 4 -11.42 9.23 1.90
C GLU A 4 -11.14 7.76 2.26
N CYS A 5 -9.86 7.38 2.28
CA CYS A 5 -9.45 5.99 2.39
C CYS A 5 -9.25 5.51 3.82
N PHE A 6 -9.11 6.39 4.79
CA PHE A 6 -8.82 6.01 6.18
C PHE A 6 -9.23 7.09 7.20
N LYS A 7 -9.29 6.66 8.45
CA LYS A 7 -9.44 7.52 9.62
C LYS A 7 -8.09 7.66 10.30
N LEU A 8 -7.68 8.90 10.57
CA LEU A 8 -6.49 9.21 11.35
C LEU A 8 -6.91 9.62 12.77
N THR A 9 -6.33 8.97 13.76
CA THR A 9 -6.37 9.42 15.15
C THR A 9 -4.96 9.61 15.68
N LEU A 10 -4.74 10.67 16.44
CA LEU A 10 -3.46 10.96 17.08
C LEU A 10 -3.70 11.09 18.58
N SER A 11 -3.11 10.19 19.36
CA SER A 11 -3.23 10.18 20.82
C SER A 11 -1.93 9.68 21.45
N GLU A 12 -1.44 10.39 22.46
CA GLU A 12 -0.23 10.00 23.23
C GLU A 12 1.01 9.72 22.38
N GLY A 13 1.12 10.38 21.21
CA GLY A 13 2.20 10.18 20.26
C GLY A 13 2.05 8.93 19.39
N ILE A 14 0.89 8.29 19.38
CA ILE A 14 0.52 7.20 18.49
C ILE A 14 -0.38 7.76 17.39
N ALA A 15 0.07 7.67 16.15
CA ALA A 15 -0.76 7.96 14.98
C ALA A 15 -1.36 6.64 14.48
N HIS A 16 -2.67 6.49 14.62
CA HIS A 16 -3.39 5.32 14.12
C HIS A 16 -4.11 5.67 12.83
N ILE A 17 -3.65 5.10 11.72
CA ILE A 17 -4.23 5.19 10.39
C ILE A 17 -5.03 3.92 10.16
N ARG A 18 -6.35 4.02 10.12
CA ARG A 18 -7.25 2.88 9.99
C ARG A 18 -8.04 2.96 8.69
N PHE A 19 -7.83 2.01 7.79
CA PHE A 19 -8.55 1.91 6.52
C PHE A 19 -10.05 1.75 6.79
N ASN A 20 -10.88 2.47 6.07
CA ASN A 20 -12.29 2.64 6.39
C ASN A 20 -13.25 2.39 5.22
N ARG A 21 -12.85 1.54 4.27
CA ARG A 21 -13.68 1.08 3.14
C ARG A 21 -13.97 -0.43 3.22
N PRO A 22 -14.51 -0.94 4.36
CA PRO A 22 -14.68 -2.38 4.57
C PRO A 22 -15.64 -3.04 3.57
N GLU A 23 -16.63 -2.30 3.04
CA GLU A 23 -17.59 -2.77 2.03
C GLU A 23 -16.94 -3.05 0.66
N LYS A 24 -15.75 -2.51 0.43
CA LYS A 24 -14.90 -2.74 -0.75
C LYS A 24 -13.62 -3.50 -0.40
N ALA A 25 -13.63 -4.25 0.71
CA ALA A 25 -12.46 -4.95 1.22
C ALA A 25 -11.21 -4.05 1.32
N ASN A 26 -11.41 -2.77 1.64
CA ASN A 26 -10.36 -1.75 1.74
C ASN A 26 -9.47 -1.67 0.50
N SER A 27 -10.06 -1.78 -0.71
CA SER A 27 -9.35 -1.60 -1.97
C SER A 27 -8.78 -0.19 -2.09
N MET A 28 -7.61 -0.08 -2.69
CA MET A 28 -6.83 1.15 -2.83
C MET A 28 -7.26 1.90 -4.10
N ILE A 29 -8.11 2.90 -3.94
CA ILE A 29 -8.57 3.81 -4.99
C ILE A 29 -7.52 4.91 -5.26
N PRO A 30 -7.65 5.71 -6.34
CA PRO A 30 -6.67 6.74 -6.69
C PRO A 30 -6.28 7.69 -5.54
N SER A 31 -7.24 8.10 -4.70
CA SER A 31 -6.97 8.97 -3.54
C SER A 31 -6.05 8.32 -2.49
N PHE A 32 -6.06 6.99 -2.35
CA PHE A 32 -5.18 6.28 -1.42
C PHE A 32 -3.69 6.57 -1.69
N TRP A 33 -3.31 6.59 -2.97
CA TRP A 33 -1.92 6.75 -3.41
C TRP A 33 -1.35 8.15 -3.16
N THR A 34 -2.21 9.12 -2.90
CA THR A 34 -1.81 10.49 -2.53
C THR A 34 -2.03 10.77 -1.04
N GLU A 35 -3.10 10.27 -0.47
CA GLU A 35 -3.43 10.49 0.94
C GLU A 35 -2.42 9.82 1.90
N LEU A 36 -2.05 8.56 1.64
CA LEU A 36 -1.13 7.83 2.52
C LEU A 36 0.24 8.52 2.63
N PRO A 37 0.96 8.81 1.53
CA PRO A 37 2.25 9.49 1.64
C PRO A 37 2.11 10.90 2.22
N THR A 38 1.02 11.62 1.95
CA THR A 38 0.79 12.94 2.52
C THR A 38 0.74 12.87 4.04
N VAL A 39 -0.09 12.00 4.62
CA VAL A 39 -0.23 11.91 6.09
C VAL A 39 1.04 11.39 6.75
N VAL A 40 1.71 10.39 6.16
CA VAL A 40 2.96 9.83 6.71
C VAL A 40 4.06 10.89 6.73
N ASN A 41 4.22 11.63 5.64
CA ASN A 41 5.23 12.69 5.53
C ASN A 41 4.92 13.88 6.47
N GLU A 42 3.67 14.25 6.64
CA GLU A 42 3.27 15.28 7.62
C GLU A 42 3.62 14.86 9.04
N LEU A 43 3.19 13.67 9.47
CA LEU A 43 3.51 13.11 10.79
C LEU A 43 5.02 13.01 11.04
N SER A 44 5.79 12.66 10.00
CA SER A 44 7.24 12.55 10.05
C SER A 44 7.91 13.92 10.21
N ARG A 45 7.48 14.91 9.42
CA ARG A 45 8.02 16.29 9.44
C ARG A 45 7.69 17.01 10.74
N ASP A 46 6.44 16.91 11.19
CA ASP A 46 5.96 17.68 12.33
C ASP A 46 6.33 17.05 13.67
N ALA A 47 6.92 15.86 13.65
CA ALA A 47 7.29 15.07 14.83
C ALA A 47 6.14 14.86 15.83
N SER A 48 4.90 14.89 15.33
CA SER A 48 3.68 14.77 16.13
C SER A 48 3.40 13.35 16.61
N ALA A 49 4.02 12.35 15.97
CA ALA A 49 3.93 10.95 16.36
C ALA A 49 5.29 10.34 16.65
N ARG A 50 5.32 9.35 17.55
CA ARG A 50 6.47 8.49 17.87
C ARG A 50 6.38 7.14 17.18
N VAL A 51 5.19 6.75 16.75
CA VAL A 51 4.88 5.50 16.06
C VAL A 51 3.64 5.69 15.19
N ILE A 52 3.62 5.06 14.02
CA ILE A 52 2.44 4.92 13.19
C ILE A 52 1.94 3.48 13.32
N VAL A 53 0.64 3.31 13.51
CA VAL A 53 -0.04 2.01 13.48
C VAL A 53 -1.02 2.00 12.32
N LEU A 54 -0.83 1.07 11.39
CA LEU A 54 -1.78 0.80 10.30
C LEU A 54 -2.70 -0.34 10.70
N SER A 55 -3.98 -0.21 10.45
CA SER A 55 -4.97 -1.29 10.58
C SER A 55 -6.13 -1.07 9.60
N ALA A 56 -7.10 -1.95 9.59
CA ALA A 56 -8.26 -1.84 8.72
C ALA A 56 -9.57 -2.13 9.45
N GLU A 57 -10.65 -1.48 9.03
CA GLU A 57 -12.01 -1.84 9.45
C GLU A 57 -12.50 -3.06 8.66
N GLY A 58 -13.40 -3.83 9.28
CA GLY A 58 -14.07 -4.95 8.63
C GLY A 58 -13.29 -6.27 8.65
N ARG A 59 -13.69 -7.19 7.77
CA ARG A 59 -13.22 -8.58 7.77
C ARG A 59 -11.79 -8.71 7.22
N HIS A 60 -11.40 -7.89 6.25
CA HIS A 60 -10.15 -8.00 5.50
C HIS A 60 -9.29 -6.75 5.70
N PHE A 61 -7.98 -6.94 5.69
CA PHE A 61 -7.03 -5.82 5.75
C PHE A 61 -7.11 -4.99 4.47
N SER A 62 -6.82 -5.59 3.31
CA SER A 62 -6.99 -4.93 2.01
C SER A 62 -6.91 -5.95 0.87
N SER A 63 -7.73 -5.75 -0.15
CA SER A 63 -7.70 -6.51 -1.42
C SER A 63 -6.72 -5.93 -2.44
N GLY A 64 -5.89 -4.94 -2.06
CA GLY A 64 -4.95 -4.30 -2.96
C GLY A 64 -5.56 -3.20 -3.81
N MET A 65 -4.95 -2.94 -4.97
CA MET A 65 -5.40 -1.89 -5.89
C MET A 65 -6.84 -2.14 -6.36
N ASP A 66 -7.64 -1.08 -6.41
CA ASP A 66 -9.01 -1.17 -6.93
C ASP A 66 -8.97 -1.45 -8.43
N ILE A 67 -9.62 -2.55 -8.86
CA ILE A 67 -9.59 -2.97 -10.27
C ILE A 67 -10.28 -1.99 -11.21
N SER A 68 -11.11 -1.09 -10.73
CA SER A 68 -11.70 -0.02 -11.55
C SER A 68 -10.63 0.89 -12.18
N VAL A 69 -9.46 1.04 -11.52
CA VAL A 69 -8.32 1.78 -12.03
C VAL A 69 -7.85 1.24 -13.38
N PHE A 70 -7.90 -0.09 -13.58
CA PHE A 70 -7.49 -0.72 -14.85
C PHE A 70 -8.54 -0.60 -15.96
N THR A 71 -9.82 -0.49 -15.59
CA THR A 71 -10.93 -0.42 -16.57
C THR A 71 -11.26 0.99 -17.02
N GLU A 72 -10.93 1.99 -16.21
CA GLU A 72 -11.22 3.41 -16.49
C GLU A 72 -10.06 4.16 -17.16
N GLY A 73 -9.06 3.45 -17.69
CA GLY A 73 -7.89 4.03 -18.37
C GLY A 73 -6.87 4.67 -17.41
N GLY A 74 -6.93 4.32 -16.13
CA GLY A 74 -6.10 4.94 -15.09
C GLY A 74 -4.60 4.63 -15.17
N LEU A 75 -4.18 3.62 -15.96
CA LEU A 75 -2.76 3.28 -16.19
C LEU A 75 -2.21 3.83 -17.51
N ASP A 76 -3.08 4.23 -18.41
CA ASP A 76 -2.68 4.86 -19.68
C ASP A 76 -2.32 6.32 -19.42
N GLY A 77 -1.14 6.67 -19.16
CA GLY A 77 -0.67 8.06 -19.04
C GLY A 77 -1.37 9.03 -20.02
N PRO A 78 -0.99 10.29 -20.15
CA PRO A 78 -1.72 11.27 -20.95
C PRO A 78 -2.00 10.73 -22.36
N ALA A 79 -3.26 10.75 -22.77
CA ALA A 79 -3.73 10.25 -24.07
C ALA A 79 -3.09 10.97 -25.28
N SER A 80 -2.41 12.10 -25.05
CA SER A 80 -1.75 12.95 -26.05
C SER A 80 -0.24 12.88 -25.93
N GLY A 81 0.45 12.93 -27.09
CA GLY A 81 1.91 12.96 -27.16
C GLY A 81 2.54 11.78 -27.91
N SER A 82 3.84 11.89 -28.19
CA SER A 82 4.59 10.82 -28.82
C SER A 82 4.68 9.59 -27.92
N ARG A 83 5.03 8.41 -28.49
CA ARG A 83 5.28 7.17 -27.74
C ARG A 83 6.25 7.40 -26.57
N PHE A 84 7.28 8.21 -26.77
CA PHE A 84 8.29 8.48 -25.75
C PHE A 84 7.73 9.32 -24.60
N VAL A 85 6.90 10.32 -24.90
CA VAL A 85 6.23 11.15 -23.88
C VAL A 85 5.31 10.30 -23.01
N ARG A 86 4.52 9.40 -23.63
CA ARG A 86 3.64 8.50 -22.89
C ARG A 86 4.42 7.50 -22.02
N ALA A 87 5.50 6.93 -22.56
CA ALA A 87 6.34 5.98 -21.80
C ALA A 87 6.99 6.67 -20.58
N GLU A 88 7.45 7.91 -20.73
CA GLU A 88 8.03 8.66 -19.62
C GLU A 88 6.98 9.05 -18.57
N ALA A 89 5.79 9.45 -18.99
CA ALA A 89 4.68 9.72 -18.07
C ALA A 89 4.27 8.46 -17.29
N PHE A 90 4.21 7.31 -17.96
CA PHE A 90 3.95 6.03 -17.30
C PHE A 90 5.06 5.68 -16.28
N ARG A 91 6.33 5.87 -16.63
CA ARG A 91 7.45 5.66 -15.71
C ARG A 91 7.31 6.52 -14.45
N HIS A 92 6.99 7.80 -14.60
CA HIS A 92 6.76 8.69 -13.46
C HIS A 92 5.56 8.25 -12.62
N HIS A 93 4.50 7.77 -13.25
CA HIS A 93 3.35 7.22 -12.54
C HIS A 93 3.72 6.00 -11.69
N CYS A 94 4.45 5.03 -12.26
CA CYS A 94 4.95 3.87 -11.51
C CYS A 94 5.84 4.27 -10.33
N MET A 95 6.73 5.24 -10.51
CA MET A 95 7.56 5.76 -9.41
C MET A 95 6.72 6.37 -8.30
N ALA A 96 5.68 7.13 -8.64
CA ALA A 96 4.79 7.72 -7.64
C ALA A 96 4.02 6.65 -6.84
N LEU A 97 3.62 5.54 -7.47
CA LEU A 97 3.02 4.41 -6.77
C LEU A 97 4.03 3.72 -5.84
N GLN A 98 5.28 3.57 -6.27
CA GLN A 98 6.36 3.02 -5.43
C GLN A 98 6.66 3.93 -4.23
N ASP A 99 6.72 5.24 -4.45
CA ASP A 99 6.98 6.23 -3.41
C ASP A 99 5.87 6.25 -2.36
N ALA A 100 4.62 5.92 -2.75
CA ALA A 100 3.50 5.85 -1.82
C ALA A 100 3.70 4.81 -0.70
N PHE A 101 4.50 3.77 -0.92
CA PHE A 101 4.87 2.81 0.13
C PHE A 101 6.29 3.03 0.66
N THR A 102 7.19 3.56 -0.15
CA THR A 102 8.56 3.89 0.30
C THR A 102 8.54 4.91 1.45
N CYS A 103 7.56 5.82 1.48
CA CYS A 103 7.40 6.77 2.58
C CYS A 103 7.24 6.10 3.95
N LEU A 104 6.74 4.85 4.01
CA LEU A 104 6.62 4.07 5.26
C LEU A 104 7.98 3.61 5.79
N GLU A 105 8.92 3.28 4.88
CA GLU A 105 10.29 2.90 5.24
C GLU A 105 11.13 4.13 5.62
N GLU A 106 10.88 5.27 4.97
CA GLU A 106 11.61 6.52 5.18
C GLU A 106 11.06 7.35 6.35
N ALA A 107 9.90 6.96 6.89
CA ALA A 107 9.31 7.65 8.03
C ALA A 107 10.27 7.70 9.22
N ARG A 108 10.38 8.88 9.86
CA ARG A 108 11.24 9.10 11.03
C ARG A 108 10.92 8.18 12.21
N MET A 109 9.68 7.70 12.30
CA MET A 109 9.20 6.82 13.34
C MET A 109 8.86 5.43 12.78
N PRO A 110 8.89 4.36 13.59
CA PRO A 110 8.50 3.04 13.15
C PRO A 110 7.03 3.00 12.72
N VAL A 111 6.77 2.28 11.63
CA VAL A 111 5.42 1.97 11.14
C VAL A 111 5.11 0.51 11.42
N LEU A 112 4.07 0.27 12.21
CA LEU A 112 3.57 -1.05 12.59
C LEU A 112 2.28 -1.33 11.82
N VAL A 113 2.02 -2.57 11.48
CA VAL A 113 0.77 -2.94 10.82
C VAL A 113 0.10 -4.13 11.50
N ALA A 114 -1.21 -4.00 11.73
CA ALA A 114 -2.09 -5.05 12.26
C ALA A 114 -3.00 -5.56 11.14
N ILE A 115 -2.90 -6.85 10.83
CA ILE A 115 -3.47 -7.49 9.65
C ILE A 115 -4.47 -8.54 10.07
N GLN A 116 -5.71 -8.43 9.57
CA GLN A 116 -6.74 -9.46 9.71
C GLN A 116 -7.28 -9.86 8.34
N GLY A 117 -7.71 -11.12 8.20
CA GLY A 117 -8.26 -11.64 6.95
C GLY A 117 -7.30 -11.50 5.77
N ALA A 118 -7.78 -11.08 4.62
CA ALA A 118 -6.97 -11.00 3.41
C ALA A 118 -6.08 -9.74 3.35
N ALA A 119 -4.83 -9.93 2.94
CA ALA A 119 -3.89 -8.91 2.48
C ALA A 119 -3.32 -9.36 1.13
N VAL A 120 -3.79 -8.75 0.05
CA VAL A 120 -3.60 -9.25 -1.33
C VAL A 120 -3.09 -8.13 -2.23
N GLY A 121 -2.23 -8.46 -3.20
CA GLY A 121 -1.71 -7.55 -4.21
C GLY A 121 -1.01 -6.34 -3.58
N GLY A 122 -1.40 -5.12 -3.91
CA GLY A 122 -0.85 -3.88 -3.35
C GLY A 122 -0.83 -3.82 -1.81
N ALA A 123 -1.66 -4.64 -1.12
CA ALA A 123 -1.56 -4.78 0.32
C ALA A 123 -0.23 -5.46 0.74
N MET A 124 0.31 -6.36 -0.10
CA MET A 124 1.61 -6.97 0.14
C MET A 124 2.74 -5.95 0.00
N ASP A 125 2.65 -5.05 -0.99
CA ASP A 125 3.62 -3.95 -1.14
C ASP A 125 3.65 -3.08 0.11
N LEU A 126 2.47 -2.70 0.62
CA LEU A 126 2.32 -1.88 1.82
C LEU A 126 2.88 -2.56 3.06
N ILE A 127 2.44 -3.80 3.36
CA ILE A 127 2.84 -4.47 4.61
C ILE A 127 4.31 -4.84 4.63
N THR A 128 4.94 -5.09 3.46
CA THR A 128 6.37 -5.36 3.37
C THR A 128 7.22 -4.12 3.62
N ALA A 129 6.68 -2.91 3.41
CA ALA A 129 7.33 -1.64 3.73
C ALA A 129 7.24 -1.27 5.23
N CYS A 130 6.39 -1.93 6.01
CA CYS A 130 6.27 -1.68 7.44
C CYS A 130 7.42 -2.31 8.24
N VAL A 131 7.77 -1.71 9.40
CA VAL A 131 8.85 -2.23 10.29
C VAL A 131 8.41 -3.54 10.96
N CYS A 132 7.21 -3.59 11.53
CA CYS A 132 6.67 -4.77 12.19
C CYS A 132 5.27 -5.10 11.69
N ARG A 133 5.01 -6.39 11.52
CA ARG A 133 3.73 -6.96 11.05
C ARG A 133 3.18 -7.87 12.13
N TYR A 134 1.94 -7.62 12.51
CA TYR A 134 1.16 -8.46 13.42
C TYR A 134 -0.03 -9.00 12.64
N ALA A 135 -0.24 -10.29 12.66
CA ALA A 135 -1.30 -10.94 11.90
C ALA A 135 -2.23 -11.74 12.82
N SER A 136 -3.52 -11.67 12.56
CA SER A 136 -4.48 -12.58 13.18
C SER A 136 -4.29 -14.01 12.64
N ARG A 137 -4.84 -15.04 13.34
CA ARG A 137 -4.71 -16.44 12.92
C ARG A 137 -5.33 -16.74 11.56
N ASP A 138 -6.35 -16.01 11.20
CA ASP A 138 -7.09 -16.13 9.94
C ASP A 138 -6.53 -15.24 8.84
N ALA A 139 -5.40 -14.56 9.07
CA ALA A 139 -4.79 -13.74 8.05
C ALA A 139 -4.28 -14.58 6.88
N PHE A 140 -4.57 -14.10 5.69
CA PHE A 140 -4.21 -14.71 4.41
C PHE A 140 -3.42 -13.70 3.56
N PHE A 141 -2.34 -14.16 2.95
CA PHE A 141 -1.41 -13.33 2.19
C PHE A 141 -1.24 -13.88 0.77
N SER A 142 -1.30 -13.00 -0.23
CA SER A 142 -1.06 -13.36 -1.64
C SER A 142 -0.49 -12.18 -2.41
N VAL A 143 0.54 -12.42 -3.20
CA VAL A 143 1.11 -11.42 -4.12
C VAL A 143 0.21 -11.22 -5.34
N HIS A 144 -0.57 -12.11 -5.73
CA HIS A 144 -1.74 -12.12 -6.64
C HIS A 144 -1.60 -11.44 -8.03
N GLU A 145 -0.66 -10.55 -8.27
CA GLU A 145 -0.47 -9.84 -9.55
C GLU A 145 -0.29 -10.81 -10.71
N THR A 146 0.39 -11.93 -10.49
CA THR A 146 0.59 -12.98 -11.50
C THR A 146 -0.72 -13.61 -11.98
N ALA A 147 -1.73 -13.70 -11.10
CA ALA A 147 -3.05 -14.23 -11.45
C ALA A 147 -3.83 -13.34 -12.45
N ILE A 148 -3.46 -12.08 -12.56
CA ILE A 148 -4.03 -11.12 -13.51
C ILE A 148 -3.04 -10.73 -14.64
N GLY A 149 -1.95 -11.50 -14.80
CA GLY A 149 -0.97 -11.31 -15.87
C GLY A 149 -0.03 -10.12 -15.66
N MET A 150 0.15 -9.68 -14.42
CA MET A 150 1.03 -8.57 -14.04
C MET A 150 2.21 -9.06 -13.19
N THR A 151 3.18 -8.19 -12.98
CA THR A 151 4.22 -8.37 -11.96
C THR A 151 3.97 -7.42 -10.78
N ALA A 152 4.32 -7.83 -9.57
CA ALA A 152 4.29 -6.94 -8.41
C ALA A 152 5.47 -5.96 -8.50
N ASP A 153 5.20 -4.75 -9.00
CA ASP A 153 6.19 -3.74 -9.34
C ASP A 153 6.20 -2.52 -8.40
N VAL A 154 5.33 -2.52 -7.37
CA VAL A 154 5.24 -1.41 -6.41
C VAL A 154 6.09 -1.65 -5.15
N GLY A 155 6.88 -2.73 -5.13
CA GLY A 155 7.93 -2.92 -4.12
C GLY A 155 7.88 -4.21 -3.32
N THR A 156 6.94 -5.12 -3.57
CA THR A 156 6.85 -6.41 -2.85
C THR A 156 8.13 -7.21 -2.97
N TYR A 157 8.62 -7.49 -4.17
CA TYR A 157 9.75 -8.43 -4.34
C TYR A 157 11.06 -7.98 -3.69
N PRO A 158 11.52 -6.74 -3.84
CA PRO A 158 12.76 -6.30 -3.20
C PRO A 158 12.69 -6.30 -1.66
N ARG A 159 11.48 -6.28 -1.08
CA ARG A 159 11.24 -6.29 0.36
C ARG A 159 10.95 -7.70 0.89
N LEU A 160 10.05 -8.43 0.25
CA LEU A 160 9.55 -9.73 0.73
C LEU A 160 10.66 -10.76 0.90
N VAL A 161 11.60 -10.86 -0.03
CA VAL A 161 12.74 -11.81 0.04
C VAL A 161 13.73 -11.51 1.16
N LYS A 162 13.67 -10.33 1.77
CA LYS A 162 14.44 -9.97 2.97
C LYS A 162 13.71 -10.32 4.26
N LEU A 163 12.40 -10.58 4.19
CA LEU A 163 11.53 -10.80 5.34
C LEU A 163 11.22 -12.27 5.56
N ILE A 164 11.13 -13.06 4.49
CA ILE A 164 10.82 -14.49 4.53
C ILE A 164 11.75 -15.27 3.60
N PRO A 165 11.93 -16.59 3.81
CA PRO A 165 12.69 -17.43 2.89
C PRO A 165 12.15 -17.36 1.47
N GLU A 166 13.04 -17.36 0.46
CA GLU A 166 12.72 -17.20 -0.95
C GLU A 166 11.66 -18.20 -1.45
N GLY A 167 11.70 -19.45 -0.96
CA GLY A 167 10.72 -20.47 -1.33
C GLY A 167 9.28 -20.06 -0.98
N TRP A 168 9.07 -19.44 0.19
CA TRP A 168 7.77 -18.90 0.57
C TRP A 168 7.38 -17.68 -0.27
N ALA A 169 8.33 -16.79 -0.55
CA ALA A 169 8.07 -15.64 -1.41
C ALA A 169 7.60 -16.08 -2.81
N ARG A 170 8.25 -17.10 -3.37
CA ARG A 170 7.85 -17.72 -4.66
C ARG A 170 6.46 -18.35 -4.58
N GLN A 171 6.20 -19.14 -3.53
CA GLN A 171 4.89 -19.79 -3.36
C GLN A 171 3.74 -18.77 -3.25
N MET A 172 3.97 -17.65 -2.56
CA MET A 172 2.97 -16.59 -2.43
C MET A 172 2.74 -15.81 -3.74
N SER A 173 3.65 -15.95 -4.71
CA SER A 173 3.62 -15.22 -5.99
C SER A 173 3.00 -16.04 -7.14
N TYR A 174 2.83 -17.35 -6.97
CA TYR A 174 2.25 -18.26 -7.97
C TYR A 174 0.84 -18.71 -7.58
#